data_f6d6be3f25a481f8c25cecb782a3d20c
#
_entry.id   f6d6be3f25a481f8c25cecb782a3d20c
#
_cell.length_a   1.000
_cell.length_b   1.000
_cell.length_c   1.000
_cell.angle_alpha   90.00
_cell.angle_beta   90.00
_cell.angle_gamma   90.00
#
_symmetry.space_group_name_H-M   'P 1'
#
loop_
_entity.id
_entity.type
_entity.pdbx_description
1 polymer ?
#
loop_
_entity_poly.entity_id
_entity_poly.type
_entity_poly.pdbx_seq_one_letter_code
_entity_poly.pdbx_strand_id
1 'polypeptide(L)'
;MAVLEKIRVKFGLGATIIIALGLLSFIISPDDLERAFQSMSSKYDVGKVAGKSISYDDFKSDVDKLTEISRLSGMGTLNAQQQEQLREAAWMQVIYKNLFIPNAEKAGINLGVDEKVALTTGSMISPMISRNPLFFDEDGNFSLDKVVEIGQASKNNPELRLYWENLLENIYLQQYVNKYNSLFASASVAAPFEVSKNIEENNVTNDVEFIMLPYGYEQDSTIVVTDAQIKEYYDNHKKFFQQVGSRDIEYVVFETKPSEKDIESVKDFVAGIYGGFAEADNVKTFLARNRSELAYEEDHWYTNTELRGINSAVADFVDKNNVGAISDVIQDGAKFFFVKVMGQKEDADKGTLKQAAIFQMTAQPGNETANAYYLQATNFAAAAHGGLAEYRKALDTLGVYSHSYPRLTEGVENLGSINNAKEVTRWAFENKAGAVSNIMTIDNKYHVIAAVTGVHEEGTASLNEVSEAIRQQLYYQQLSQKKTQEVAEKIAGLTTMEEIAEKLNVSVSTRNGITFSSTSNQSLDNAFLGAVCAAEVGQVSKPIAGTIGTYIFKVTGRDTGSFYTEDDAKTAATQYAMYTTQGILPTMMQEARVEDHRARFF
;
A
#
# COMPACT_ATOMS: atom_id res chain seq x y z
N MET A 1 -2.44 -4.99 79.09
CA MET A 1 -2.01 -6.06 78.17
C MET A 1 -3.06 -6.39 77.10
N ALA A 2 -4.36 -6.28 77.34
CA ALA A 2 -5.41 -6.61 76.33
C ALA A 2 -5.53 -5.68 75.14
N VAL A 3 -5.02 -4.43 75.18
CA VAL A 3 -5.06 -3.49 74.00
C VAL A 3 -3.99 -3.79 73.00
N LEU A 4 -2.79 -4.17 73.42
CA LEU A 4 -1.68 -4.55 72.56
C LEU A 4 -1.95 -5.86 71.80
N GLU A 5 -2.66 -6.79 72.43
CA GLU A 5 -3.05 -8.06 71.83
C GLU A 5 -4.13 -7.88 70.72
N LYS A 6 -5.10 -6.98 70.94
CA LYS A 6 -6.11 -6.60 69.98
C LYS A 6 -5.51 -5.87 68.74
N ILE A 7 -4.50 -5.03 68.99
CA ILE A 7 -3.78 -4.34 67.90
C ILE A 7 -2.97 -5.36 67.06
N ARG A 8 -2.29 -6.30 67.73
CA ARG A 8 -1.50 -7.35 67.08
C ARG A 8 -2.36 -8.29 66.21
N VAL A 9 -3.56 -8.66 66.71
CA VAL A 9 -4.45 -9.56 65.96
C VAL A 9 -5.21 -8.85 64.81
N LYS A 10 -5.63 -7.57 65.01
CA LYS A 10 -6.37 -6.82 63.96
C LYS A 10 -5.49 -6.13 62.94
N PHE A 11 -4.29 -5.71 63.31
CA PHE A 11 -3.38 -4.95 62.42
C PHE A 11 -2.10 -5.70 62.08
N GLY A 12 -1.88 -6.92 62.64
CA GLY A 12 -0.69 -7.72 62.34
C GLY A 12 -0.56 -8.04 60.85
N LEU A 13 -1.66 -8.43 60.21
CA LEU A 13 -1.69 -8.69 58.78
C LEU A 13 -1.37 -7.42 57.96
N GLY A 14 -1.94 -6.27 58.34
CA GLY A 14 -1.68 -4.99 57.69
C GLY A 14 -0.22 -4.53 57.84
N ALA A 15 0.36 -4.68 59.04
CA ALA A 15 1.77 -4.37 59.26
C ALA A 15 2.70 -5.30 58.48
N THR A 16 2.38 -6.59 58.38
CA THR A 16 3.14 -7.56 57.56
C THR A 16 3.09 -7.21 56.06
N ILE A 17 1.92 -6.80 55.55
CA ILE A 17 1.76 -6.36 54.17
C ILE A 17 2.56 -5.07 53.89
N ILE A 18 2.54 -4.10 54.83
CA ILE A 18 3.33 -2.86 54.68
C ILE A 18 4.84 -3.13 54.70
N ILE A 19 5.29 -4.02 55.61
CA ILE A 19 6.71 -4.42 55.63
C ILE A 19 7.09 -5.21 54.39
N ALA A 20 6.23 -6.11 53.91
CA ALA A 20 6.45 -6.83 52.67
C ALA A 20 6.50 -5.90 51.45
N LEU A 21 5.62 -4.91 51.34
CA LEU A 21 5.65 -3.87 50.32
C LEU A 21 6.89 -2.98 50.43
N GLY A 22 7.31 -2.63 51.67
CA GLY A 22 8.54 -1.89 51.89
C GLY A 22 9.80 -2.67 51.46
N LEU A 23 9.86 -3.97 51.75
CA LEU A 23 10.94 -4.84 51.27
C LEU A 23 10.91 -5.05 49.75
N LEU A 24 9.71 -5.17 49.17
CA LEU A 24 9.52 -5.30 47.74
C LEU A 24 10.00 -4.04 46.98
N SER A 25 9.76 -2.85 47.57
CA SER A 25 10.23 -1.56 46.97
C SER A 25 11.77 -1.39 47.02
N PHE A 26 12.49 -2.17 47.82
CA PHE A 26 13.94 -2.21 47.85
C PHE A 26 14.54 -3.22 46.87
N ILE A 27 13.75 -4.23 46.45
CA ILE A 27 14.18 -5.31 45.57
C ILE A 27 13.84 -4.97 44.10
N ILE A 28 12.74 -4.27 43.87
CA ILE A 28 12.26 -3.88 42.54
C ILE A 28 12.75 -2.44 42.28
N SER A 29 13.63 -2.27 41.29
CA SER A 29 14.02 -0.92 40.90
C SER A 29 12.81 -0.13 40.36
N PRO A 30 12.77 1.21 40.48
CA PRO A 30 11.74 2.02 39.88
C PRO A 30 11.58 1.73 38.36
N ASP A 31 12.67 1.46 37.69
CA ASP A 31 12.70 1.12 36.26
C ASP A 31 12.04 -0.24 35.96
N ASP A 32 12.22 -1.24 36.84
CA ASP A 32 11.55 -2.55 36.68
C ASP A 32 10.05 -2.48 36.96
N LEU A 33 9.65 -1.60 37.92
CA LEU A 33 8.25 -1.35 38.21
C LEU A 33 7.58 -0.62 37.01
N GLU A 34 8.25 0.37 36.44
CA GLU A 34 7.79 1.12 35.27
C GLU A 34 7.67 0.19 34.05
N ARG A 35 8.64 -0.68 33.80
CA ARG A 35 8.58 -1.72 32.76
C ARG A 35 7.43 -2.70 32.99
N ALA A 36 7.20 -3.12 34.23
CA ALA A 36 6.09 -4.01 34.57
C ALA A 36 4.73 -3.33 34.35
N PHE A 37 4.60 -2.05 34.69
CA PHE A 37 3.39 -1.26 34.42
C PHE A 37 3.21 -0.98 32.92
N GLN A 38 4.29 -0.72 32.19
CA GLN A 38 4.27 -0.55 30.74
C GLN A 38 3.86 -1.85 30.03
N SER A 39 4.39 -3.01 30.45
CA SER A 39 4.02 -4.32 29.91
C SER A 39 2.57 -4.76 30.22
N MET A 40 1.93 -4.18 31.23
CA MET A 40 0.53 -4.42 31.60
C MET A 40 -0.45 -3.45 30.93
N SER A 41 0.03 -2.43 30.23
CA SER A 41 -0.80 -1.42 29.56
C SER A 41 -0.76 -1.67 28.05
N SER A 42 -1.88 -2.09 27.48
CA SER A 42 -2.06 -2.22 26.01
C SER A 42 -1.77 -0.94 25.23
N LYS A 43 -1.56 0.18 25.91
CA LYS A 43 -1.20 1.48 25.34
C LYS A 43 0.19 1.49 24.67
N TYR A 44 1.07 0.58 25.07
CA TYR A 44 2.44 0.44 24.55
C TYR A 44 2.62 -0.76 23.62
N ASP A 45 1.54 -1.45 23.26
CA ASP A 45 1.59 -2.55 22.32
C ASP A 45 1.59 -2.00 20.88
N VAL A 46 2.56 -2.44 20.08
CA VAL A 46 2.60 -2.11 18.64
C VAL A 46 1.57 -2.87 17.83
N GLY A 47 0.88 -3.82 18.46
CA GLY A 47 -0.20 -4.56 17.85
C GLY A 47 -0.52 -5.84 18.59
N LYS A 48 -1.44 -6.64 17.99
CA LYS A 48 -1.86 -7.92 18.53
C LYS A 48 -1.96 -8.96 17.42
N VAL A 49 -1.33 -10.11 17.61
CA VAL A 49 -1.31 -11.19 16.62
C VAL A 49 -1.77 -12.48 17.28
N ALA A 50 -2.83 -13.08 16.72
CA ALA A 50 -3.43 -14.33 17.23
C ALA A 50 -3.75 -14.27 18.76
N GLY A 51 -4.22 -13.12 19.24
CA GLY A 51 -4.56 -12.90 20.65
C GLY A 51 -3.38 -12.56 21.55
N LYS A 52 -2.14 -12.55 21.05
CA LYS A 52 -0.93 -12.19 21.77
C LYS A 52 -0.56 -10.74 21.50
N SER A 53 -0.44 -9.92 22.54
CA SER A 53 0.08 -8.56 22.46
C SER A 53 1.57 -8.56 22.12
N ILE A 54 1.97 -7.64 21.26
CA ILE A 54 3.36 -7.43 20.85
C ILE A 54 3.81 -6.09 21.41
N SER A 55 4.75 -6.13 22.37
CA SER A 55 5.25 -4.91 22.99
C SER A 55 6.12 -4.08 22.06
N TYR A 56 6.19 -2.78 22.31
CA TYR A 56 7.11 -1.89 21.58
C TYR A 56 8.58 -2.33 21.70
N ASP A 57 9.00 -2.75 22.91
CA ASP A 57 10.40 -3.13 23.16
C ASP A 57 10.78 -4.42 22.41
N ASP A 58 9.90 -5.43 22.40
CA ASP A 58 10.13 -6.66 21.65
C ASP A 58 10.22 -6.38 20.15
N PHE A 59 9.26 -5.61 19.63
CA PHE A 59 9.23 -5.25 18.21
C PHE A 59 10.45 -4.42 17.81
N LYS A 60 10.81 -3.41 18.63
CA LYS A 60 12.01 -2.60 18.42
C LYS A 60 13.26 -3.46 18.38
N SER A 61 13.39 -4.42 19.30
CA SER A 61 14.50 -5.38 19.31
C SER A 61 14.61 -6.17 17.99
N ASP A 62 13.47 -6.58 17.42
CA ASP A 62 13.46 -7.30 16.15
C ASP A 62 13.84 -6.38 14.97
N VAL A 63 13.40 -5.12 14.97
CA VAL A 63 13.83 -4.10 13.98
C VAL A 63 15.34 -3.81 14.10
N ASP A 64 15.86 -3.65 15.33
CA ASP A 64 17.29 -3.40 15.59
C ASP A 64 18.14 -4.58 15.09
N LYS A 65 17.70 -5.84 15.26
CA LYS A 65 18.37 -7.03 14.71
C LYS A 65 18.41 -6.99 13.18
N LEU A 66 17.29 -6.69 12.51
CA LEU A 66 17.26 -6.60 11.05
C LEU A 66 18.12 -5.44 10.52
N THR A 67 18.17 -4.32 11.25
CA THR A 67 19.03 -3.18 10.92
C THR A 67 20.50 -3.59 10.98
N GLU A 68 20.90 -4.33 12.02
CA GLU A 68 22.27 -4.83 12.15
C GLU A 68 22.62 -5.84 11.06
N ILE A 69 21.71 -6.74 10.70
CA ILE A 69 21.88 -7.68 9.58
C ILE A 69 22.07 -6.92 8.26
N SER A 70 21.31 -5.86 8.02
CA SER A 70 21.46 -5.01 6.82
C SER A 70 22.81 -4.34 6.76
N ARG A 71 23.31 -3.86 7.91
CA ARG A 71 24.66 -3.29 8.05
C ARG A 71 25.74 -4.32 7.71
N LEU A 72 25.62 -5.53 8.27
CA LEU A 72 26.54 -6.65 8.02
C LEU A 72 26.52 -7.11 6.56
N SER A 73 25.38 -6.92 5.87
CA SER A 73 25.24 -7.21 4.44
C SER A 73 25.78 -6.12 3.52
N GLY A 74 26.44 -5.08 4.06
CA GLY A 74 27.07 -4.01 3.29
C GLY A 74 26.14 -2.85 2.89
N MET A 75 24.91 -2.82 3.40
CA MET A 75 24.01 -1.70 3.20
C MET A 75 24.36 -0.54 4.14
N GLY A 76 25.18 0.34 3.88
CA GLY A 76 25.57 1.49 4.72
C GLY A 76 24.49 2.09 5.64
N THR A 77 24.46 3.40 5.83
CA THR A 77 23.40 4.06 6.61
C THR A 77 22.07 4.01 5.85
N LEU A 78 21.04 3.43 6.47
CA LEU A 78 19.73 3.27 5.87
C LEU A 78 18.97 4.60 5.81
N ASN A 79 18.38 4.90 4.67
CA ASN A 79 17.45 6.02 4.53
C ASN A 79 16.07 5.70 5.17
N ALA A 80 15.19 6.71 5.25
CA ALA A 80 13.88 6.56 5.90
C ALA A 80 13.01 5.45 5.25
N GLN A 81 13.03 5.35 3.92
CA GLN A 81 12.28 4.32 3.20
C GLN A 81 12.81 2.91 3.48
N GLN A 82 14.13 2.74 3.55
CA GLN A 82 14.74 1.45 3.89
C GLN A 82 14.45 1.06 5.34
N GLN A 83 14.45 2.02 6.27
CA GLN A 83 14.05 1.78 7.66
C GLN A 83 12.59 1.32 7.75
N GLU A 84 11.69 1.92 6.95
CA GLU A 84 10.29 1.48 6.89
C GLU A 84 10.16 0.06 6.37
N GLN A 85 10.86 -0.28 5.29
CA GLN A 85 10.90 -1.64 4.76
C GLN A 85 11.36 -2.67 5.80
N LEU A 86 12.34 -2.31 6.65
CA LEU A 86 12.76 -3.18 7.75
C LEU A 86 11.71 -3.32 8.85
N ARG A 87 10.97 -2.26 9.18
CA ARG A 87 9.83 -2.34 10.11
C ARG A 87 8.73 -3.23 9.58
N GLU A 88 8.42 -3.13 8.28
CA GLU A 88 7.47 -4.03 7.63
C GLU A 88 7.96 -5.49 7.67
N ALA A 89 9.23 -5.73 7.35
CA ALA A 89 9.82 -7.06 7.40
C ALA A 89 9.78 -7.65 8.82
N ALA A 90 10.10 -6.86 9.84
CA ALA A 90 10.01 -7.26 11.25
C ALA A 90 8.56 -7.62 11.63
N TRP A 91 7.58 -6.80 11.21
CA TRP A 91 6.17 -7.08 11.48
C TRP A 91 5.68 -8.36 10.81
N MET A 92 6.06 -8.57 9.57
CA MET A 92 5.74 -9.81 8.87
C MET A 92 6.37 -11.04 9.55
N GLN A 93 7.61 -10.94 10.07
CA GLN A 93 8.21 -12.03 10.86
C GLN A 93 7.40 -12.32 12.13
N VAL A 94 6.92 -11.28 12.83
CA VAL A 94 6.04 -11.43 14.00
C VAL A 94 4.74 -12.16 13.62
N ILE A 95 4.11 -11.80 12.51
CA ILE A 95 2.90 -12.47 12.00
C ILE A 95 3.19 -13.93 11.66
N TYR A 96 4.23 -14.20 10.90
CA TYR A 96 4.60 -15.57 10.55
C TYR A 96 4.85 -16.44 11.78
N LYS A 97 5.60 -15.93 12.75
CA LYS A 97 5.98 -16.64 13.97
C LYS A 97 4.79 -16.92 14.89
N ASN A 98 3.88 -15.96 15.06
CA ASN A 98 2.79 -16.08 16.03
C ASN A 98 1.47 -16.56 15.44
N LEU A 99 1.27 -16.45 14.12
CA LEU A 99 0.04 -16.84 13.44
C LEU A 99 0.25 -17.97 12.44
N PHE A 100 1.11 -17.76 11.42
CA PHE A 100 1.21 -18.69 10.29
C PHE A 100 1.82 -20.04 10.69
N ILE A 101 3.02 -20.05 11.27
CA ILE A 101 3.73 -21.28 11.66
C ILE A 101 2.89 -22.15 12.60
N PRO A 102 2.29 -21.61 13.70
CA PRO A 102 1.44 -22.41 14.58
C PRO A 102 0.22 -23.01 13.88
N ASN A 103 -0.35 -22.34 12.88
CA ASN A 103 -1.44 -22.89 12.09
C ASN A 103 -0.97 -23.96 11.10
N ALA A 104 0.19 -23.76 10.48
CA ALA A 104 0.81 -24.78 9.62
C ALA A 104 1.13 -26.05 10.41
N GLU A 105 1.67 -25.93 11.61
CA GLU A 105 1.96 -27.07 12.51
C GLU A 105 0.69 -27.80 12.94
N LYS A 106 -0.38 -27.09 13.25
CA LYS A 106 -1.70 -27.69 13.52
C LYS A 106 -2.27 -28.46 12.32
N ALA A 107 -1.95 -28.01 11.10
CA ALA A 107 -2.28 -28.72 9.87
C ALA A 107 -1.36 -29.92 9.57
N GLY A 108 -0.41 -30.23 10.48
CA GLY A 108 0.53 -31.34 10.36
C GLY A 108 1.79 -31.02 9.54
N ILE A 109 2.01 -29.75 9.18
CA ILE A 109 3.20 -29.31 8.44
C ILE A 109 4.31 -29.01 9.44
N ASN A 110 5.38 -29.82 9.38
CA ASN A 110 6.57 -29.65 10.23
C ASN A 110 7.83 -29.75 9.38
N LEU A 111 8.91 -29.15 9.84
CA LEU A 111 10.26 -29.28 9.28
C LEU A 111 11.10 -30.18 10.17
N GLY A 112 11.38 -31.40 9.71
CA GLY A 112 12.26 -32.33 10.38
C GLY A 112 13.73 -31.91 10.34
N VAL A 113 14.56 -32.51 11.19
CA VAL A 113 16.00 -32.21 11.23
C VAL A 113 16.67 -32.52 9.88
N ASP A 114 16.35 -33.66 9.27
CA ASP A 114 16.93 -34.03 7.98
C ASP A 114 16.54 -33.06 6.86
N GLU A 115 15.30 -32.56 6.88
CA GLU A 115 14.85 -31.57 5.91
C GLU A 115 15.58 -30.23 6.11
N LYS A 116 15.79 -29.78 7.35
CA LYS A 116 16.56 -28.58 7.66
C LYS A 116 18.01 -28.71 7.17
N VAL A 117 18.62 -29.88 7.35
CA VAL A 117 19.98 -30.17 6.82
C VAL A 117 19.95 -30.17 5.29
N ALA A 118 18.94 -30.78 4.65
CA ALA A 118 18.83 -30.82 3.20
C ALA A 118 18.72 -29.41 2.59
N LEU A 119 18.03 -28.48 3.27
CA LEU A 119 17.87 -27.08 2.84
C LEU A 119 19.13 -26.22 3.01
N THR A 120 20.06 -26.62 3.87
CA THR A 120 21.24 -25.84 4.20
C THR A 120 22.51 -26.36 3.56
N THR A 121 22.81 -27.65 3.75
CA THR A 121 24.06 -28.30 3.31
C THR A 121 23.83 -29.59 2.54
N GLY A 122 22.59 -30.03 2.33
CA GLY A 122 22.23 -31.28 1.70
C GLY A 122 21.76 -31.17 0.26
N SER A 123 20.84 -32.03 -0.14
CA SER A 123 20.39 -32.18 -1.54
C SER A 123 19.40 -31.14 -2.03
N MET A 124 18.84 -30.31 -1.12
CA MET A 124 17.79 -29.32 -1.42
C MET A 124 18.21 -27.91 -1.03
N ILE A 125 19.48 -27.56 -1.26
CA ILE A 125 20.05 -26.28 -0.83
C ILE A 125 19.16 -25.10 -1.29
N SER A 126 18.78 -24.27 -0.31
CA SER A 126 17.95 -23.09 -0.56
C SER A 126 18.60 -22.11 -1.53
N PRO A 127 17.85 -21.51 -2.47
CA PRO A 127 18.34 -20.40 -3.29
C PRO A 127 18.89 -19.20 -2.48
N MET A 128 18.43 -19.02 -1.25
CA MET A 128 18.96 -18.00 -0.33
C MET A 128 20.41 -18.29 0.09
N ILE A 129 20.88 -19.53 -0.01
CA ILE A 129 22.27 -19.93 0.20
C ILE A 129 22.98 -20.01 -1.14
N SER A 130 22.48 -20.78 -2.10
CA SER A 130 23.18 -21.08 -3.35
C SER A 130 23.39 -19.87 -4.28
N ARG A 131 22.62 -18.79 -4.09
CA ARG A 131 22.77 -17.52 -4.85
C ARG A 131 23.38 -16.39 -4.03
N ASN A 132 23.76 -16.64 -2.80
CA ASN A 132 24.31 -15.61 -1.93
C ASN A 132 25.85 -15.54 -2.12
N PRO A 133 26.39 -14.39 -2.55
CA PRO A 133 27.83 -14.23 -2.80
C PRO A 133 28.74 -14.57 -1.61
N LEU A 134 28.23 -14.49 -0.38
CA LEU A 134 28.97 -14.87 0.83
C LEU A 134 29.44 -16.35 0.81
N PHE A 135 28.73 -17.21 0.07
CA PHE A 135 29.03 -18.64 -0.05
C PHE A 135 29.69 -19.00 -1.37
N PHE A 136 30.30 -18.03 -2.05
CA PHE A 136 31.04 -18.28 -3.28
C PHE A 136 32.53 -18.46 -2.98
N ASP A 137 33.19 -19.26 -3.82
CA ASP A 137 34.65 -19.42 -3.81
C ASP A 137 35.33 -18.24 -4.53
N GLU A 138 36.67 -18.31 -4.62
CA GLU A 138 37.49 -17.28 -5.27
C GLU A 138 37.23 -17.17 -6.78
N ASP A 139 36.69 -18.22 -7.40
CA ASP A 139 36.33 -18.27 -8.81
C ASP A 139 34.89 -17.76 -9.06
N GLY A 140 34.16 -17.36 -8.02
CA GLY A 140 32.78 -16.85 -8.09
C GLY A 140 31.73 -17.94 -8.20
N ASN A 141 32.04 -19.20 -7.89
CA ASN A 141 31.11 -20.30 -7.90
C ASN A 141 30.60 -20.61 -6.49
N PHE A 142 29.38 -21.13 -6.40
CA PHE A 142 28.83 -21.58 -5.12
C PHE A 142 29.69 -22.71 -4.53
N SER A 143 30.06 -22.59 -3.26
CA SER A 143 30.89 -23.55 -2.50
C SER A 143 30.19 -24.02 -1.23
N LEU A 144 29.91 -25.32 -1.17
CA LEU A 144 29.35 -25.96 0.03
C LEU A 144 30.33 -25.86 1.22
N ASP A 145 31.62 -25.93 0.97
CA ASP A 145 32.66 -25.82 2.01
C ASP A 145 32.59 -24.43 2.67
N LYS A 146 32.30 -23.38 1.91
CA LYS A 146 32.06 -22.02 2.45
C LYS A 146 30.84 -21.97 3.34
N VAL A 147 29.76 -22.66 2.99
CA VAL A 147 28.56 -22.74 3.83
C VAL A 147 28.88 -23.38 5.17
N VAL A 148 29.62 -24.50 5.16
CA VAL A 148 30.04 -25.21 6.37
C VAL A 148 31.01 -24.36 7.20
N GLU A 149 32.00 -23.73 6.57
CA GLU A 149 32.95 -22.82 7.21
C GLU A 149 32.25 -21.68 7.96
N ILE A 150 31.33 -20.98 7.29
CA ILE A 150 30.56 -19.87 7.87
C ILE A 150 29.64 -20.35 8.99
N GLY A 151 28.97 -21.48 8.80
CA GLY A 151 28.12 -22.10 9.84
C GLY A 151 28.92 -22.52 11.09
N GLN A 152 30.18 -22.89 10.94
CA GLN A 152 31.07 -23.16 12.08
C GLN A 152 31.60 -21.87 12.72
N ALA A 153 32.01 -20.90 11.90
CA ALA A 153 32.53 -19.61 12.36
C ALA A 153 31.46 -18.82 13.14
N SER A 154 30.18 -18.93 12.76
CA SER A 154 29.06 -18.30 13.44
C SER A 154 28.93 -18.68 14.91
N LYS A 155 29.43 -19.86 15.33
CA LYS A 155 29.39 -20.28 16.73
C LYS A 155 30.26 -19.40 17.64
N ASN A 156 31.33 -18.81 17.11
CA ASN A 156 32.31 -18.04 17.87
C ASN A 156 32.27 -16.53 17.54
N ASN A 157 31.53 -16.12 16.53
CA ASN A 157 31.36 -14.73 16.12
C ASN A 157 29.90 -14.29 16.29
N PRO A 158 29.59 -13.38 17.22
CA PRO A 158 28.20 -12.95 17.49
C PRO A 158 27.50 -12.30 16.28
N GLU A 159 28.22 -11.46 15.51
CA GLU A 159 27.64 -10.79 14.32
C GLU A 159 27.32 -11.81 13.23
N LEU A 160 28.26 -12.72 12.95
CA LEU A 160 28.05 -13.77 11.97
C LEU A 160 26.96 -14.77 12.43
N ARG A 161 26.84 -14.98 13.74
CA ARG A 161 25.77 -15.79 14.31
C ARG A 161 24.40 -15.15 14.06
N LEU A 162 24.26 -13.84 14.31
CA LEU A 162 23.02 -13.11 14.06
C LEU A 162 22.59 -13.22 12.59
N TYR A 163 23.51 -13.02 11.67
CA TYR A 163 23.28 -13.18 10.23
C TYR A 163 22.87 -14.60 9.87
N TRP A 164 23.63 -15.60 10.37
CA TRP A 164 23.38 -17.01 10.07
C TRP A 164 22.03 -17.51 10.60
N GLU A 165 21.69 -17.20 11.85
CA GLU A 165 20.42 -17.57 12.46
C GLU A 165 19.25 -16.96 11.70
N ASN A 166 19.33 -15.68 11.32
CA ASN A 166 18.29 -15.04 10.52
C ASN A 166 18.15 -15.66 9.12
N LEU A 167 19.25 -15.97 8.47
CA LEU A 167 19.24 -16.66 7.17
C LEU A 167 18.51 -18.02 7.28
N LEU A 168 18.84 -18.83 8.30
CA LEU A 168 18.19 -20.10 8.53
C LEU A 168 16.71 -19.95 8.86
N GLU A 169 16.34 -18.97 9.69
CA GLU A 169 14.95 -18.68 10.04
C GLU A 169 14.13 -18.34 8.79
N ASN A 170 14.65 -17.52 7.89
CA ASN A 170 14.00 -17.18 6.63
C ASN A 170 13.89 -18.38 5.68
N ILE A 171 14.91 -19.22 5.59
CA ILE A 171 14.87 -20.46 4.78
C ILE A 171 13.77 -21.40 5.30
N TYR A 172 13.71 -21.60 6.61
CA TYR A 172 12.71 -22.49 7.21
C TYR A 172 11.30 -21.92 7.07
N LEU A 173 11.14 -20.62 7.27
CA LEU A 173 9.87 -19.93 7.03
C LEU A 173 9.39 -20.13 5.59
N GLN A 174 10.27 -19.87 4.61
CA GLN A 174 9.93 -20.07 3.20
C GLN A 174 9.50 -21.52 2.91
N GLN A 175 10.15 -22.50 3.53
CA GLN A 175 9.79 -23.90 3.37
C GLN A 175 8.44 -24.22 4.00
N TYR A 176 8.12 -23.65 5.18
CA TYR A 176 6.77 -23.76 5.76
C TYR A 176 5.70 -23.20 4.80
N VAL A 177 5.94 -22.02 4.24
CA VAL A 177 5.04 -21.39 3.27
C VAL A 177 4.88 -22.26 2.02
N ASN A 178 5.99 -22.77 1.47
CA ASN A 178 5.95 -23.63 0.29
C ASN A 178 5.15 -24.91 0.53
N LYS A 179 5.37 -25.60 1.66
CA LYS A 179 4.64 -26.81 2.02
C LYS A 179 3.16 -26.54 2.25
N TYR A 180 2.83 -25.44 2.93
CA TYR A 180 1.45 -25.06 3.19
C TYR A 180 0.70 -24.73 1.89
N ASN A 181 1.30 -23.92 1.03
CA ASN A 181 0.75 -23.59 -0.27
C ASN A 181 0.62 -24.82 -1.18
N SER A 182 1.60 -25.72 -1.17
CA SER A 182 1.56 -26.98 -1.92
C SER A 182 0.45 -27.90 -1.44
N LEU A 183 0.16 -27.93 -0.13
CA LEU A 183 -0.96 -28.68 0.41
C LEU A 183 -2.29 -28.18 -0.18
N PHE A 184 -2.52 -26.86 -0.20
CA PHE A 184 -3.72 -26.28 -0.77
C PHE A 184 -3.81 -26.48 -2.29
N ALA A 185 -2.72 -26.24 -3.01
CA ALA A 185 -2.67 -26.46 -4.45
C ALA A 185 -2.93 -27.92 -4.81
N SER A 186 -2.40 -28.86 -4.02
CA SER A 186 -2.61 -30.31 -4.23
C SER A 186 -4.02 -30.77 -3.84
N ALA A 187 -4.65 -30.11 -2.87
CA ALA A 187 -6.03 -30.37 -2.50
C ALA A 187 -7.06 -29.81 -3.51
N SER A 188 -6.64 -28.85 -4.32
CA SER A 188 -7.46 -28.24 -5.37
C SER A 188 -7.42 -29.08 -6.64
N VAL A 189 -8.01 -30.27 -6.60
CA VAL A 189 -8.17 -31.13 -7.78
C VAL A 189 -9.36 -30.61 -8.58
N ALA A 190 -9.12 -30.21 -9.83
CA ALA A 190 -10.20 -29.86 -10.74
C ALA A 190 -11.16 -31.05 -10.91
N ALA A 191 -12.39 -30.90 -10.42
CA ALA A 191 -13.38 -31.95 -10.56
C ALA A 191 -13.69 -32.19 -12.06
N PRO A 192 -13.93 -33.45 -12.50
CA PRO A 192 -14.24 -33.72 -13.91
C PRO A 192 -15.41 -32.87 -14.46
N PHE A 193 -16.38 -32.55 -13.61
CA PHE A 193 -17.47 -31.64 -13.97
C PHE A 193 -16.97 -30.21 -14.25
N GLU A 194 -16.09 -29.68 -13.41
CA GLU A 194 -15.51 -28.33 -13.60
C GLU A 194 -14.67 -28.28 -14.87
N VAL A 195 -13.86 -29.32 -15.12
CA VAL A 195 -13.07 -29.43 -16.35
C VAL A 195 -13.95 -29.43 -17.58
N SER A 196 -14.99 -30.30 -17.61
CA SER A 196 -15.91 -30.37 -18.75
C SER A 196 -16.69 -29.07 -18.96
N LYS A 197 -17.09 -28.41 -17.88
CA LYS A 197 -17.80 -27.13 -17.93
C LYS A 197 -16.87 -26.02 -18.44
N ASN A 198 -15.66 -25.98 -17.99
CA ASN A 198 -14.66 -25.01 -18.43
C ASN A 198 -14.32 -25.17 -19.92
N ILE A 199 -14.24 -26.40 -20.42
CA ILE A 199 -14.08 -26.71 -21.85
C ILE A 199 -15.29 -26.19 -22.64
N GLU A 200 -16.52 -26.48 -22.19
CA GLU A 200 -17.74 -25.98 -22.83
C GLU A 200 -17.77 -24.45 -22.87
N GLU A 201 -17.52 -23.81 -21.73
CA GLU A 201 -17.55 -22.34 -21.58
C GLU A 201 -16.55 -21.60 -22.48
N ASN A 202 -15.42 -22.24 -22.79
CA ASN A 202 -14.40 -21.66 -23.66
C ASN A 202 -14.57 -22.02 -25.13
N ASN A 203 -15.07 -23.21 -25.44
CA ASN A 203 -15.19 -23.69 -26.82
C ASN A 203 -16.50 -23.34 -27.51
N VAL A 204 -17.58 -23.06 -26.74
CA VAL A 204 -18.87 -22.64 -27.32
C VAL A 204 -18.85 -21.17 -27.61
N THR A 205 -18.95 -20.79 -28.87
CA THR A 205 -19.05 -19.40 -29.35
C THR A 205 -20.46 -19.10 -29.84
N ASN A 206 -20.94 -17.91 -29.56
CA ASN A 206 -22.26 -17.45 -29.97
C ASN A 206 -22.15 -16.18 -30.80
N ASP A 207 -22.82 -16.16 -31.93
CA ASP A 207 -23.06 -14.97 -32.72
C ASP A 207 -24.43 -14.41 -32.36
N VAL A 208 -24.53 -13.11 -32.17
CA VAL A 208 -25.74 -12.49 -31.65
C VAL A 208 -26.07 -11.17 -32.34
N GLU A 209 -27.34 -10.98 -32.62
CA GLU A 209 -27.95 -9.68 -32.87
C GLU A 209 -28.56 -9.18 -31.57
N PHE A 210 -28.37 -7.91 -31.24
CA PHE A 210 -28.92 -7.36 -30.00
C PHE A 210 -29.26 -5.87 -30.10
N ILE A 211 -30.18 -5.48 -29.25
CA ILE A 211 -30.56 -4.09 -28.97
C ILE A 211 -30.26 -3.82 -27.51
N MET A 212 -29.59 -2.69 -27.22
CA MET A 212 -29.35 -2.21 -25.88
C MET A 212 -30.00 -0.84 -25.71
N LEU A 213 -30.86 -0.70 -24.72
CA LEU A 213 -31.54 0.53 -24.35
C LEU A 213 -30.98 1.00 -23.01
N PRO A 214 -30.15 2.06 -22.98
CA PRO A 214 -29.57 2.55 -21.75
C PRO A 214 -30.65 3.11 -20.83
N TYR A 215 -30.44 2.99 -19.52
CA TYR A 215 -31.42 3.53 -18.53
C TYR A 215 -31.43 5.07 -18.49
N GLY A 216 -30.45 5.73 -19.03
CA GLY A 216 -30.27 7.19 -18.97
C GLY A 216 -29.68 7.66 -17.66
N TYR A 217 -29.38 8.95 -17.57
CA TYR A 217 -28.79 9.58 -16.38
C TYR A 217 -29.83 10.39 -15.59
N GLU A 218 -31.05 10.57 -16.11
CA GLU A 218 -32.10 11.31 -15.44
C GLU A 218 -32.74 10.46 -14.33
N GLN A 219 -32.92 11.09 -13.17
CA GLN A 219 -33.58 10.41 -12.05
C GLN A 219 -35.08 10.27 -12.34
N ASP A 220 -35.58 9.05 -12.20
CA ASP A 220 -37.01 8.78 -12.25
C ASP A 220 -37.66 9.04 -10.88
N SER A 221 -38.34 10.18 -10.74
CA SER A 221 -38.97 10.60 -9.49
C SER A 221 -40.11 9.70 -9.01
N THR A 222 -40.56 8.76 -9.84
CA THR A 222 -41.61 7.81 -9.46
C THR A 222 -41.06 6.60 -8.70
N ILE A 223 -39.76 6.42 -8.69
CA ILE A 223 -39.08 5.36 -7.95
C ILE A 223 -38.72 5.88 -6.56
N VAL A 224 -39.34 5.32 -5.54
CA VAL A 224 -39.14 5.71 -4.15
C VAL A 224 -38.62 4.52 -3.36
N VAL A 225 -37.36 4.60 -2.95
CA VAL A 225 -36.77 3.62 -2.04
C VAL A 225 -37.05 4.03 -0.60
N THR A 226 -37.80 3.19 0.10
CA THR A 226 -38.19 3.45 1.50
C THR A 226 -37.09 3.05 2.50
N ASP A 227 -37.08 3.69 3.67
CA ASP A 227 -36.16 3.34 4.75
C ASP A 227 -36.36 1.89 5.26
N ALA A 228 -37.58 1.34 5.14
CA ALA A 228 -37.86 -0.06 5.44
C ALA A 228 -37.12 -1.01 4.49
N GLN A 229 -37.09 -0.71 3.19
CA GLN A 229 -36.35 -1.50 2.20
C GLN A 229 -34.83 -1.40 2.43
N ILE A 230 -34.35 -0.22 2.76
CA ILE A 230 -32.93 -0.01 3.09
C ILE A 230 -32.53 -0.86 4.30
N LYS A 231 -33.35 -0.81 5.36
CA LYS A 231 -33.10 -1.58 6.57
C LYS A 231 -33.15 -3.09 6.31
N GLU A 232 -34.13 -3.56 5.54
CA GLU A 232 -34.27 -4.97 5.16
C GLU A 232 -33.03 -5.44 4.36
N TYR A 233 -32.59 -4.66 3.38
CA TYR A 233 -31.40 -4.95 2.60
C TYR A 233 -30.16 -5.03 3.49
N TYR A 234 -29.95 -4.04 4.36
CA TYR A 234 -28.85 -4.02 5.31
C TYR A 234 -28.83 -5.24 6.22
N ASP A 235 -29.98 -5.58 6.83
CA ASP A 235 -30.08 -6.70 7.77
C ASP A 235 -29.76 -8.05 7.11
N ASN A 236 -30.15 -8.22 5.84
CA ASN A 236 -29.89 -9.42 5.07
C ASN A 236 -28.44 -9.50 4.52
N HIS A 237 -27.73 -8.36 4.46
CA HIS A 237 -26.42 -8.26 3.80
C HIS A 237 -25.31 -7.74 4.72
N LYS A 238 -25.46 -7.79 6.05
CA LYS A 238 -24.47 -7.27 7.04
C LYS A 238 -23.04 -7.70 6.80
N LYS A 239 -22.84 -8.91 6.27
CA LYS A 239 -21.51 -9.44 5.98
C LYS A 239 -20.75 -8.63 4.90
N PHE A 240 -21.47 -7.95 4.02
CA PHE A 240 -20.87 -7.12 2.96
C PHE A 240 -20.50 -5.71 3.44
N PHE A 241 -20.94 -5.31 4.64
CA PHE A 241 -20.69 -4.00 5.23
C PHE A 241 -19.59 -4.02 6.30
N GLN A 242 -18.65 -4.96 6.20
CA GLN A 242 -17.48 -4.96 7.05
C GLN A 242 -16.52 -3.84 6.62
N GLN A 243 -16.01 -3.10 7.59
CA GLN A 243 -15.07 -2.00 7.37
C GLN A 243 -13.92 -2.04 8.37
N VAL A 244 -12.78 -1.49 7.96
CA VAL A 244 -11.65 -1.19 8.86
C VAL A 244 -11.89 0.13 9.57
N GLY A 245 -11.33 0.28 10.77
CA GLY A 245 -11.36 1.54 11.49
C GLY A 245 -10.74 2.65 10.64
N SER A 246 -11.45 3.78 10.48
CA SER A 246 -10.96 4.88 9.67
C SER A 246 -11.51 6.23 10.13
N ARG A 247 -10.90 7.31 9.63
CA ARG A 247 -11.29 8.69 9.91
C ARG A 247 -11.51 9.43 8.62
N ASP A 248 -12.53 10.27 8.55
CA ASP A 248 -12.62 11.30 7.51
C ASP A 248 -11.99 12.57 8.06
N ILE A 249 -11.07 13.17 7.32
CA ILE A 249 -10.44 14.42 7.71
C ILE A 249 -10.54 15.46 6.60
N GLU A 250 -10.65 16.70 7.00
CA GLU A 250 -10.33 17.88 6.20
C GLU A 250 -9.02 18.48 6.72
N TYR A 251 -8.14 18.97 5.83
CA TYR A 251 -6.90 19.58 6.29
C TYR A 251 -6.44 20.71 5.37
N VAL A 252 -5.82 21.71 5.96
CA VAL A 252 -5.15 22.80 5.25
C VAL A 252 -3.65 22.65 5.37
N VAL A 253 -2.94 23.11 4.34
CA VAL A 253 -1.48 23.02 4.25
C VAL A 253 -0.92 24.39 3.92
N PHE A 254 -0.01 24.88 4.74
CA PHE A 254 0.84 26.03 4.44
C PHE A 254 2.24 25.48 4.10
N GLU A 255 2.53 25.38 2.81
CA GLU A 255 3.83 24.91 2.31
C GLU A 255 4.81 26.06 2.27
N THR A 256 5.89 25.96 3.06
CA THR A 256 6.96 26.95 3.08
C THR A 256 7.78 26.87 1.80
N LYS A 257 7.67 27.89 0.93
CA LYS A 257 8.42 28.01 -0.32
C LYS A 257 9.39 29.19 -0.23
N PRO A 258 10.55 29.13 -0.90
CA PRO A 258 11.47 30.25 -0.91
C PRO A 258 10.81 31.49 -1.53
N SER A 259 11.01 32.64 -0.92
CA SER A 259 10.57 33.95 -1.44
C SER A 259 11.47 34.38 -2.60
N GLU A 260 11.03 35.40 -3.34
CA GLU A 260 11.86 36.04 -4.37
C GLU A 260 13.19 36.54 -3.81
N LYS A 261 13.17 37.06 -2.58
CA LYS A 261 14.38 37.50 -1.87
C LYS A 261 15.35 36.33 -1.56
N ASP A 262 14.81 35.17 -1.19
CA ASP A 262 15.61 33.99 -0.95
C ASP A 262 16.25 33.50 -2.26
N ILE A 263 15.47 33.48 -3.36
CA ILE A 263 15.94 33.10 -4.69
C ILE A 263 17.03 34.06 -5.19
N GLU A 264 16.83 35.40 -5.02
CA GLU A 264 17.81 36.41 -5.42
C GLU A 264 19.13 36.27 -4.62
N SER A 265 19.02 36.00 -3.32
CA SER A 265 20.21 35.78 -2.49
C SER A 265 21.05 34.59 -2.98
N VAL A 266 20.42 33.50 -3.43
CA VAL A 266 21.11 32.34 -4.01
C VAL A 266 21.66 32.66 -5.39
N LYS A 267 20.93 33.41 -6.20
CA LYS A 267 21.38 33.87 -7.52
C LYS A 267 22.66 34.72 -7.41
N ASP A 268 22.71 35.67 -6.47
CA ASP A 268 23.89 36.50 -6.22
C ASP A 268 25.09 35.63 -5.75
N PHE A 269 24.84 34.68 -4.86
CA PHE A 269 25.86 33.74 -4.43
C PHE A 269 26.40 32.91 -5.61
N VAL A 270 25.53 32.35 -6.44
CA VAL A 270 25.89 31.54 -7.61
C VAL A 270 26.68 32.35 -8.63
N ALA A 271 26.25 33.60 -8.89
CA ALA A 271 26.98 34.53 -9.76
C ALA A 271 28.39 34.83 -9.22
N GLY A 272 28.52 35.00 -7.91
CA GLY A 272 29.80 35.27 -7.26
C GLY A 272 30.81 34.11 -7.35
N ILE A 273 30.36 32.85 -7.39
CA ILE A 273 31.24 31.68 -7.45
C ILE A 273 31.49 31.19 -8.89
N TYR A 274 30.67 31.61 -9.85
CA TYR A 274 30.72 31.10 -11.24
C TYR A 274 32.08 31.28 -11.90
N GLY A 275 32.74 32.43 -11.77
CA GLY A 275 34.09 32.66 -12.30
C GLY A 275 35.13 31.66 -11.78
N GLY A 276 35.07 31.37 -10.48
CA GLY A 276 35.95 30.39 -9.86
C GLY A 276 35.74 28.94 -10.33
N PHE A 277 34.53 28.59 -10.80
CA PHE A 277 34.30 27.27 -11.37
C PHE A 277 34.99 27.09 -12.73
N ALA A 278 34.98 28.14 -13.56
CA ALA A 278 35.64 28.12 -14.85
C ALA A 278 37.14 27.92 -14.73
N GLU A 279 37.77 28.49 -13.69
CA GLU A 279 39.18 28.47 -13.40
C GLU A 279 39.64 27.33 -12.48
N ALA A 280 38.67 26.51 -11.99
CA ALA A 280 38.97 25.46 -11.00
C ALA A 280 39.84 24.33 -11.59
N ASP A 281 41.06 24.15 -11.05
CA ASP A 281 41.91 23.01 -11.35
C ASP A 281 41.28 21.68 -10.90
N ASN A 282 40.56 21.69 -9.78
CA ASN A 282 39.88 20.53 -9.24
C ASN A 282 38.38 20.82 -9.01
N VAL A 283 37.58 20.42 -9.99
CA VAL A 283 36.12 20.64 -9.98
C VAL A 283 35.42 19.90 -8.83
N LYS A 284 35.89 18.72 -8.44
CA LYS A 284 35.33 17.95 -7.30
C LYS A 284 35.43 18.73 -6.00
N THR A 285 36.63 19.26 -5.72
CA THR A 285 36.88 20.09 -4.55
C THR A 285 36.09 21.40 -4.61
N PHE A 286 35.94 22.01 -5.79
CA PHE A 286 35.16 23.23 -5.97
C PHE A 286 33.70 23.01 -5.64
N LEU A 287 33.08 21.97 -6.20
CA LEU A 287 31.66 21.63 -5.97
C LEU A 287 31.41 21.38 -4.48
N ALA A 288 32.25 20.56 -3.84
CA ALA A 288 32.12 20.27 -2.40
C ALA A 288 32.27 21.53 -1.52
N ARG A 289 33.24 22.39 -1.80
CA ARG A 289 33.48 23.64 -1.05
C ARG A 289 32.30 24.62 -1.18
N ASN A 290 31.67 24.67 -2.34
CA ASN A 290 30.54 25.57 -2.62
C ASN A 290 29.18 24.90 -2.38
N ARG A 291 29.13 23.76 -1.68
CA ARG A 291 27.92 23.06 -1.24
C ARG A 291 26.99 22.71 -2.41
N SER A 292 27.55 22.29 -3.55
CA SER A 292 26.73 21.74 -4.62
C SER A 292 25.93 20.55 -4.12
N GLU A 293 24.67 20.46 -4.48
CA GLU A 293 23.78 19.33 -4.18
C GLU A 293 24.20 18.07 -4.96
N LEU A 294 24.89 18.26 -6.10
CA LEU A 294 25.44 17.17 -6.90
C LEU A 294 26.95 17.09 -6.72
N ALA A 295 27.42 15.89 -6.40
CA ALA A 295 28.85 15.59 -6.35
C ALA A 295 29.37 15.23 -7.75
N TYR A 296 30.63 15.56 -8.04
CA TYR A 296 31.31 15.07 -9.23
C TYR A 296 32.07 13.77 -8.91
N GLU A 297 31.74 12.71 -9.64
CA GLU A 297 32.40 11.41 -9.56
C GLU A 297 33.14 11.14 -10.87
N GLU A 298 34.46 10.88 -10.80
CA GLU A 298 35.31 10.69 -11.99
C GLU A 298 34.92 9.45 -12.80
N ASP A 299 34.34 8.45 -12.18
CA ASP A 299 33.90 7.20 -12.81
C ASP A 299 32.46 7.24 -13.33
N HIS A 300 31.73 8.32 -13.04
CA HIS A 300 30.33 8.43 -13.43
C HIS A 300 30.16 9.02 -14.82
N TRP A 301 29.45 8.27 -15.69
CA TRP A 301 29.16 8.63 -17.07
C TRP A 301 27.65 8.69 -17.27
N TYR A 302 27.15 9.85 -17.66
CA TYR A 302 25.73 10.10 -17.84
C TYR A 302 25.28 9.72 -19.26
N THR A 303 24.10 9.10 -19.34
CA THR A 303 23.27 9.08 -20.54
C THR A 303 22.53 10.42 -20.69
N ASN A 304 22.07 10.75 -21.90
CA ASN A 304 21.23 11.96 -22.09
C ASN A 304 19.95 11.91 -21.24
N THR A 305 19.35 10.72 -21.04
CA THR A 305 18.15 10.53 -20.20
C THR A 305 18.42 10.86 -18.73
N GLU A 306 19.55 10.45 -18.17
CA GLU A 306 19.94 10.78 -16.80
C GLU A 306 20.16 12.29 -16.63
N LEU A 307 20.84 12.93 -17.57
CA LEU A 307 21.03 14.39 -17.57
C LEU A 307 19.68 15.14 -17.65
N ARG A 308 18.75 14.66 -18.49
CA ARG A 308 17.38 15.25 -18.56
C ARG A 308 16.61 15.05 -17.25
N GLY A 309 16.87 13.99 -16.52
CA GLY A 309 16.33 13.77 -15.18
C GLY A 309 16.81 14.81 -14.15
N ILE A 310 18.03 15.37 -14.35
CA ILE A 310 18.55 16.47 -13.53
C ILE A 310 17.93 17.79 -13.99
N ASN A 311 18.15 18.17 -15.25
CA ASN A 311 17.57 19.36 -15.88
C ASN A 311 17.71 19.31 -17.40
N SER A 312 16.65 19.66 -18.14
CA SER A 312 16.64 19.60 -19.61
C SER A 312 17.64 20.55 -20.27
N ALA A 313 17.83 21.76 -19.73
CA ALA A 313 18.76 22.73 -20.28
C ALA A 313 20.22 22.34 -20.03
N VAL A 314 20.51 21.71 -18.87
CA VAL A 314 21.82 21.08 -18.59
C VAL A 314 22.09 19.96 -19.59
N ALA A 315 21.13 19.07 -19.82
CA ALA A 315 21.27 17.98 -20.77
C ALA A 315 21.51 18.50 -22.20
N ASP A 316 20.72 19.47 -22.64
CA ASP A 316 20.86 20.08 -23.97
C ASP A 316 22.21 20.78 -24.18
N PHE A 317 22.75 21.40 -23.12
CA PHE A 317 24.08 22.01 -23.17
C PHE A 317 25.17 20.94 -23.29
N VAL A 318 25.14 19.93 -22.43
CA VAL A 318 26.14 18.85 -22.40
C VAL A 318 26.15 18.05 -23.70
N ASP A 319 24.99 17.82 -24.29
CA ASP A 319 24.85 17.08 -25.57
C ASP A 319 25.46 17.84 -26.74
N LYS A 320 25.21 19.15 -26.82
CA LYS A 320 25.62 20.00 -27.97
C LYS A 320 27.07 20.46 -27.89
N ASN A 321 27.75 20.34 -26.76
CA ASN A 321 29.08 20.92 -26.58
C ASN A 321 30.19 19.88 -26.37
N ASN A 322 31.40 20.29 -26.72
CA ASN A 322 32.60 19.48 -26.60
C ASN A 322 33.19 19.52 -25.17
N VAL A 323 34.08 18.57 -24.90
CA VAL A 323 34.84 18.51 -23.66
C VAL A 323 35.56 19.84 -23.37
N GLY A 324 35.48 20.33 -22.15
CA GLY A 324 36.00 21.60 -21.68
C GLY A 324 35.00 22.76 -21.74
N ALA A 325 33.86 22.63 -22.44
CA ALA A 325 32.83 23.65 -22.49
C ALA A 325 32.15 23.85 -21.14
N ILE A 326 31.84 25.10 -20.81
CA ILE A 326 31.16 25.50 -19.55
C ILE A 326 29.90 26.27 -19.93
N SER A 327 28.77 25.92 -19.32
CA SER A 327 27.51 26.64 -19.54
C SER A 327 27.48 27.96 -18.77
N ASP A 328 26.67 28.90 -19.24
CA ASP A 328 26.19 29.99 -18.38
C ASP A 328 25.40 29.44 -17.19
N VAL A 329 25.08 30.32 -16.22
CA VAL A 329 24.19 29.96 -15.11
C VAL A 329 22.78 29.72 -15.65
N ILE A 330 22.28 28.51 -15.42
CA ILE A 330 20.92 28.08 -15.79
C ILE A 330 20.03 28.19 -14.55
N GLN A 331 18.96 28.98 -14.65
CA GLN A 331 17.95 29.09 -13.58
C GLN A 331 16.68 28.33 -14.00
N ASP A 332 16.20 27.46 -13.10
CA ASP A 332 14.93 26.75 -13.25
C ASP A 332 14.13 26.88 -11.94
N GLY A 333 13.23 27.86 -11.91
CA GLY A 333 12.52 28.24 -10.69
C GLY A 333 13.48 28.67 -9.56
N ALA A 334 13.46 27.92 -8.47
CA ALA A 334 14.35 28.13 -7.32
C ALA A 334 15.70 27.39 -7.42
N LYS A 335 15.93 26.66 -8.51
CA LYS A 335 17.16 25.89 -8.73
C LYS A 335 18.11 26.61 -9.69
N PHE A 336 19.38 26.55 -9.38
CA PHE A 336 20.45 27.12 -10.19
C PHE A 336 21.45 26.06 -10.54
N PHE A 337 21.88 26.05 -11.81
CA PHE A 337 22.84 25.10 -12.34
C PHE A 337 23.91 25.84 -13.14
N PHE A 338 25.09 25.26 -13.22
CA PHE A 338 26.07 25.43 -14.28
C PHE A 338 26.84 24.13 -14.44
N VAL A 339 27.34 23.86 -15.62
CA VAL A 339 27.94 22.58 -15.94
C VAL A 339 29.20 22.75 -16.77
N LYS A 340 30.20 21.90 -16.51
CA LYS A 340 31.40 21.74 -17.32
C LYS A 340 31.42 20.33 -17.90
N VAL A 341 31.58 20.23 -19.24
CA VAL A 341 31.73 18.94 -19.93
C VAL A 341 33.13 18.41 -19.67
N MET A 342 33.24 17.27 -18.98
CA MET A 342 34.53 16.72 -18.55
C MET A 342 35.04 15.62 -19.48
N GLY A 343 34.16 14.87 -20.13
CA GLY A 343 34.52 13.76 -21.01
C GLY A 343 33.37 13.31 -21.91
N GLN A 344 33.75 12.57 -22.95
CA GLN A 344 32.80 11.90 -23.84
C GLN A 344 33.37 10.55 -24.27
N LYS A 345 32.53 9.52 -24.32
CA LYS A 345 32.86 8.21 -24.89
C LYS A 345 31.66 7.58 -25.55
N GLU A 346 31.92 6.67 -26.47
CA GLU A 346 30.88 5.83 -27.09
C GLU A 346 30.79 4.51 -26.31
N ASP A 347 29.58 4.08 -26.05
CA ASP A 347 29.25 2.80 -25.42
C ASP A 347 28.37 2.00 -26.41
N ALA A 348 28.66 0.70 -26.54
CA ALA A 348 28.02 -0.14 -27.55
C ALA A 348 26.50 -0.33 -27.31
N ASP A 349 26.11 -0.33 -26.05
CA ASP A 349 24.70 -0.59 -25.62
C ASP A 349 23.94 0.70 -25.30
N LYS A 350 24.64 1.74 -24.81
CA LYS A 350 24.02 2.97 -24.30
C LYS A 350 24.23 4.20 -25.19
N GLY A 351 24.99 4.06 -26.29
CA GLY A 351 25.33 5.17 -27.18
C GLY A 351 26.35 6.14 -26.60
N THR A 352 26.27 7.41 -26.96
CA THR A 352 27.18 8.44 -26.46
C THR A 352 26.96 8.71 -24.98
N LEU A 353 27.99 8.50 -24.18
CA LEU A 353 28.01 8.84 -22.76
C LEU A 353 28.84 10.11 -22.54
N LYS A 354 28.36 10.96 -21.64
CA LYS A 354 29.03 12.21 -21.26
C LYS A 354 29.44 12.18 -19.79
N GLN A 355 30.61 12.71 -19.51
CA GLN A 355 31.03 13.01 -18.15
C GLN A 355 30.85 14.51 -17.92
N ALA A 356 30.20 14.90 -16.84
CA ALA A 356 29.85 16.29 -16.57
C ALA A 356 30.03 16.62 -15.09
N ALA A 357 30.67 17.74 -14.81
CA ALA A 357 30.69 18.34 -13.47
C ALA A 357 29.56 19.35 -13.41
N ILE A 358 28.52 19.04 -12.64
CA ILE A 358 27.28 19.82 -12.54
C ILE A 358 27.23 20.45 -11.14
N PHE A 359 27.22 21.79 -11.10
CA PHE A 359 26.83 22.52 -9.89
C PHE A 359 25.32 22.60 -9.84
N GLN A 360 24.74 22.28 -8.70
CA GLN A 360 23.34 22.50 -8.42
C GLN A 360 23.16 23.10 -7.03
N MET A 361 22.35 24.14 -6.94
CA MET A 361 21.91 24.72 -5.67
C MET A 361 20.44 25.12 -5.77
N THR A 362 19.67 24.73 -4.76
CA THR A 362 18.25 25.08 -4.65
C THR A 362 18.07 26.15 -3.57
N ALA A 363 17.41 27.25 -3.89
CA ALA A 363 17.09 28.25 -2.89
C ALA A 363 16.19 27.65 -1.81
N GLN A 364 16.60 27.82 -0.56
CA GLN A 364 15.83 27.38 0.61
C GLN A 364 15.17 28.58 1.26
N PRO A 365 13.99 28.42 1.87
CA PRO A 365 13.33 29.48 2.61
C PRO A 365 14.22 30.00 3.73
N GLY A 366 14.43 31.30 3.76
CA GLY A 366 15.11 31.95 4.88
C GLY A 366 14.22 32.05 6.12
N ASN A 367 14.79 32.43 7.26
CA ASN A 367 14.06 32.55 8.53
C ASN A 367 12.87 33.50 8.43
N GLU A 368 12.99 34.60 7.69
CA GLU A 368 11.91 35.61 7.49
C GLU A 368 10.75 34.95 6.73
N THR A 369 11.05 34.23 5.67
CA THR A 369 10.07 33.49 4.86
C THR A 369 9.39 32.37 5.67
N ALA A 370 10.15 31.55 6.38
CA ALA A 370 9.62 30.48 7.22
C ALA A 370 8.68 31.04 8.31
N ASN A 371 9.07 32.13 8.98
CA ASN A 371 8.24 32.78 9.98
C ASN A 371 6.94 33.36 9.39
N ALA A 372 6.96 33.87 8.16
CA ALA A 372 5.77 34.40 7.51
C ALA A 372 4.75 33.27 7.23
N TYR A 373 5.17 32.11 6.75
CA TYR A 373 4.28 30.95 6.55
C TYR A 373 3.77 30.38 7.87
N TYR A 374 4.62 30.29 8.88
CA TYR A 374 4.20 29.85 10.22
C TYR A 374 3.16 30.81 10.83
N LEU A 375 3.32 32.12 10.61
CA LEU A 375 2.34 33.11 11.06
C LEU A 375 0.99 32.93 10.35
N GLN A 376 0.98 32.63 9.04
CA GLN A 376 -0.26 32.34 8.31
C GLN A 376 -0.96 31.11 8.91
N ALA A 377 -0.21 30.03 9.18
CA ALA A 377 -0.73 28.82 9.83
C ALA A 377 -1.27 29.14 11.24
N THR A 378 -0.57 30.00 11.99
CA THR A 378 -0.99 30.44 13.34
C THR A 378 -2.30 31.23 13.30
N ASN A 379 -2.44 32.15 12.34
CA ASN A 379 -3.66 32.92 12.16
C ASN A 379 -4.85 32.03 11.80
N PHE A 380 -4.64 31.05 10.93
CA PHE A 380 -5.67 30.07 10.60
C PHE A 380 -6.03 29.19 11.81
N ALA A 381 -5.05 28.64 12.51
CA ALA A 381 -5.28 27.80 13.69
C ALA A 381 -6.04 28.56 14.79
N ALA A 382 -5.71 29.82 15.01
CA ALA A 382 -6.42 30.69 15.97
C ALA A 382 -7.88 30.93 15.56
N ALA A 383 -8.15 31.16 14.26
CA ALA A 383 -9.50 31.32 13.74
C ALA A 383 -10.32 30.04 13.73
N ALA A 384 -9.66 28.89 13.55
CA ALA A 384 -10.26 27.57 13.53
C ALA A 384 -10.45 26.95 14.94
N HIS A 385 -9.91 27.62 15.97
CA HIS A 385 -10.02 27.17 17.35
C HIS A 385 -11.48 27.16 17.80
N GLY A 386 -11.97 26.00 18.26
CA GLY A 386 -13.35 25.83 18.73
C GLY A 386 -14.10 24.68 18.06
N GLY A 387 -13.58 24.16 16.97
CA GLY A 387 -14.11 22.97 16.33
C GLY A 387 -14.36 23.11 14.82
N LEU A 388 -15.03 22.11 14.24
CA LEU A 388 -15.23 21.99 12.79
C LEU A 388 -16.00 23.19 12.18
N ALA A 389 -16.93 23.78 12.91
CA ALA A 389 -17.70 24.92 12.41
C ALA A 389 -16.82 26.15 12.26
N GLU A 390 -15.98 26.45 13.25
CA GLU A 390 -15.00 27.53 13.25
C GLU A 390 -13.91 27.28 12.19
N TYR A 391 -13.47 26.04 12.05
CA TYR A 391 -12.53 25.63 10.99
C TYR A 391 -13.09 25.99 9.60
N ARG A 392 -14.33 25.59 9.29
CA ARG A 392 -14.95 25.88 7.99
C ARG A 392 -15.19 27.39 7.79
N LYS A 393 -15.56 28.11 8.85
CA LYS A 393 -15.68 29.58 8.80
C LYS A 393 -14.32 30.23 8.55
N ALA A 394 -13.24 29.72 9.13
CA ALA A 394 -11.88 30.20 8.89
C ALA A 394 -11.44 29.98 7.43
N LEU A 395 -11.80 28.85 6.80
CA LEU A 395 -11.56 28.63 5.36
C LEU A 395 -12.15 29.74 4.52
N ASP A 396 -13.44 30.04 4.73
CA ASP A 396 -14.15 31.07 3.97
C ASP A 396 -13.60 32.46 4.23
N THR A 397 -13.31 32.79 5.51
CA THR A 397 -12.87 34.11 5.92
C THR A 397 -11.46 34.46 5.45
N LEU A 398 -10.56 33.48 5.47
CA LEU A 398 -9.15 33.63 5.12
C LEU A 398 -8.84 33.23 3.68
N GLY A 399 -9.83 32.68 2.95
CA GLY A 399 -9.67 32.20 1.57
C GLY A 399 -8.67 31.05 1.43
N VAL A 400 -8.60 30.16 2.44
CA VAL A 400 -7.67 29.05 2.46
C VAL A 400 -8.36 27.80 1.91
N TYR A 401 -7.65 27.06 1.03
CA TYR A 401 -8.15 25.82 0.46
C TYR A 401 -7.94 24.65 1.44
N SER A 402 -9.00 23.85 1.61
CA SER A 402 -8.96 22.62 2.40
C SER A 402 -8.94 21.41 1.49
N HIS A 403 -8.09 20.46 1.82
CA HIS A 403 -8.07 19.13 1.22
C HIS A 403 -8.96 18.19 2.04
N SER A 404 -9.59 17.22 1.37
CA SER A 404 -10.36 16.17 2.03
C SER A 404 -9.66 14.81 1.85
N TYR A 405 -9.59 14.04 2.92
CA TYR A 405 -9.13 12.65 2.89
C TYR A 405 -10.18 11.76 3.56
N PRO A 406 -11.07 11.14 2.77
CA PRO A 406 -12.06 10.22 3.30
C PRO A 406 -11.43 8.87 3.62
N ARG A 407 -11.93 8.22 4.67
CA ARG A 407 -11.52 6.87 5.07
C ARG A 407 -10.00 6.72 5.29
N LEU A 408 -9.38 7.70 5.92
CA LEU A 408 -7.99 7.62 6.39
C LEU A 408 -7.85 6.42 7.35
N THR A 409 -6.99 5.46 7.04
CA THR A 409 -6.68 4.33 7.92
C THR A 409 -5.42 4.61 8.75
N GLU A 410 -5.25 3.91 9.87
CA GLU A 410 -4.17 4.16 10.85
C GLU A 410 -2.76 4.03 10.25
N GLY A 411 -2.59 3.19 9.23
CA GLY A 411 -1.30 2.97 8.56
C GLY A 411 -0.94 3.99 7.46
N VAL A 412 -1.77 5.01 7.21
CA VAL A 412 -1.47 6.00 6.16
C VAL A 412 -0.37 6.96 6.63
N GLU A 413 0.72 7.00 5.87
CA GLU A 413 1.90 7.81 6.16
C GLU A 413 1.97 9.10 5.34
N ASN A 414 1.30 9.13 4.19
CA ASN A 414 1.38 10.25 3.25
C ASN A 414 0.00 10.87 3.03
N LEU A 415 -0.07 12.19 3.02
CA LEU A 415 -1.29 12.93 2.72
C LEU A 415 -1.11 13.73 1.41
N GLY A 416 -1.61 13.20 0.31
CA GLY A 416 -1.38 13.78 -1.01
C GLY A 416 0.12 13.82 -1.34
N SER A 417 0.67 15.03 -1.52
CA SER A 417 2.11 15.24 -1.78
C SER A 417 2.97 15.37 -0.51
N ILE A 418 2.37 15.31 0.67
CA ILE A 418 3.09 15.42 1.94
C ILE A 418 3.52 14.02 2.37
N ASN A 419 4.81 13.76 2.31
CA ASN A 419 5.41 12.54 2.86
C ASN A 419 5.55 12.68 4.39
N ASN A 420 5.67 11.54 5.10
CA ASN A 420 5.85 11.51 6.56
C ASN A 420 4.76 12.21 7.37
N ALA A 421 3.52 12.23 6.87
CA ALA A 421 2.38 12.85 7.55
C ALA A 421 1.79 11.97 8.69
N LYS A 422 2.55 11.02 9.23
CA LYS A 422 2.15 10.10 10.31
C LYS A 422 1.58 10.82 11.53
N GLU A 423 2.11 12.00 11.86
CA GLU A 423 1.62 12.80 12.97
C GLU A 423 0.15 13.21 12.79
N VAL A 424 -0.25 13.53 11.55
CA VAL A 424 -1.64 13.89 11.23
C VAL A 424 -2.55 12.68 11.35
N THR A 425 -2.12 11.53 10.83
CA THR A 425 -2.87 10.27 10.95
C THR A 425 -3.04 9.87 12.40
N ARG A 426 -1.97 9.88 13.19
CA ARG A 426 -2.01 9.58 14.62
C ARG A 426 -2.97 10.52 15.36
N TRP A 427 -2.84 11.82 15.12
CA TRP A 427 -3.72 12.82 15.73
C TRP A 427 -5.19 12.56 15.39
N ALA A 428 -5.50 12.21 14.14
CA ALA A 428 -6.86 11.93 13.69
C ALA A 428 -7.47 10.72 14.43
N PHE A 429 -6.68 9.67 14.69
CA PHE A 429 -7.14 8.48 15.42
C PHE A 429 -7.28 8.70 16.93
N GLU A 430 -6.53 9.62 17.51
CA GLU A 430 -6.64 10.00 18.93
C GLU A 430 -7.83 10.92 19.23
N ASN A 431 -8.49 11.47 18.19
CA ASN A 431 -9.51 12.49 18.33
C ASN A 431 -10.89 12.04 17.81
N LYS A 432 -11.92 12.77 18.23
CA LYS A 432 -13.32 12.53 17.86
C LYS A 432 -13.73 13.43 16.69
N ALA A 433 -14.82 13.08 16.03
CA ALA A 433 -15.44 13.92 15.03
C ALA A 433 -15.72 15.35 15.59
N GLY A 434 -15.40 16.36 14.78
CA GLY A 434 -15.50 17.76 15.15
C GLY A 434 -14.23 18.36 15.78
N ALA A 435 -13.21 17.54 16.13
CA ALA A 435 -11.94 18.04 16.65
C ALA A 435 -11.12 18.74 15.55
N VAL A 436 -10.39 19.78 15.93
CA VAL A 436 -9.44 20.51 15.09
C VAL A 436 -8.07 20.48 15.76
N SER A 437 -7.01 20.20 14.98
CA SER A 437 -5.65 20.07 15.50
C SER A 437 -5.00 21.42 15.81
N ASN A 438 -3.95 21.39 16.60
CA ASN A 438 -2.92 22.40 16.57
C ASN A 438 -2.14 22.32 15.24
N ILE A 439 -1.21 23.25 15.03
CA ILE A 439 -0.30 23.21 13.88
C ILE A 439 0.63 22.01 14.04
N MET A 440 0.62 21.11 13.08
CA MET A 440 1.58 20.02 12.93
C MET A 440 2.59 20.42 11.85
N THR A 441 3.87 20.38 12.18
CA THR A 441 4.93 20.79 11.25
C THR A 441 5.70 19.56 10.76
N ILE A 442 5.59 19.29 9.45
CA ILE A 442 6.21 18.13 8.81
C ILE A 442 7.41 18.62 7.99
N ASP A 443 8.57 17.97 8.21
CA ASP A 443 9.84 18.23 7.51
C ASP A 443 10.29 19.70 7.56
N ASN A 444 9.86 20.48 8.55
CA ASN A 444 10.05 21.94 8.64
C ASN A 444 9.56 22.71 7.40
N LYS A 445 8.74 22.11 6.59
CA LYS A 445 8.28 22.60 5.30
C LYS A 445 6.76 22.77 5.23
N TYR A 446 6.01 21.81 5.78
CA TYR A 446 4.56 21.81 5.72
C TYR A 446 3.98 22.08 7.10
N HIS A 447 3.16 23.13 7.22
CA HIS A 447 2.38 23.41 8.43
C HIS A 447 0.94 22.97 8.16
N VAL A 448 0.50 21.90 8.83
CA VAL A 448 -0.79 21.26 8.61
C VAL A 448 -1.71 21.51 9.80
N ILE A 449 -2.95 21.91 9.53
CA ILE A 449 -4.03 21.94 10.51
C ILE A 449 -5.15 21.06 9.96
N ALA A 450 -5.53 20.02 10.72
CA ALA A 450 -6.51 19.04 10.34
C ALA A 450 -7.77 19.13 11.22
N ALA A 451 -8.91 18.74 10.65
CA ALA A 451 -10.17 18.57 11.34
C ALA A 451 -10.72 17.16 11.08
N VAL A 452 -11.16 16.44 12.13
CA VAL A 452 -11.85 15.17 11.99
C VAL A 452 -13.31 15.43 11.65
N THR A 453 -13.75 15.03 10.46
CA THR A 453 -15.14 15.21 9.99
C THR A 453 -15.99 13.97 10.21
N GLY A 454 -15.39 12.77 10.24
CA GLY A 454 -16.06 11.49 10.45
C GLY A 454 -15.19 10.49 11.19
N VAL A 455 -15.85 9.62 11.95
CA VAL A 455 -15.22 8.49 12.66
C VAL A 455 -15.96 7.23 12.28
N HIS A 456 -15.21 6.25 11.77
CA HIS A 456 -15.73 4.96 11.34
C HIS A 456 -15.01 3.89 12.17
N GLU A 457 -15.77 3.20 13.01
CA GLU A 457 -15.22 2.15 13.86
C GLU A 457 -15.03 0.86 13.04
N GLU A 458 -14.07 0.06 13.44
CA GLU A 458 -13.84 -1.26 12.85
C GLU A 458 -15.03 -2.19 13.09
N GLY A 459 -15.35 -3.02 12.11
CA GLY A 459 -16.43 -4.01 12.18
C GLY A 459 -17.53 -3.76 11.16
N THR A 460 -18.78 -4.02 11.54
CA THR A 460 -19.90 -3.79 10.63
C THR A 460 -20.28 -2.31 10.62
N ALA A 461 -20.19 -1.66 9.47
CA ALA A 461 -20.63 -0.28 9.29
C ALA A 461 -22.09 -0.11 9.73
N SER A 462 -22.40 1.00 10.38
CA SER A 462 -23.75 1.28 10.83
C SER A 462 -24.70 1.53 9.65
N LEU A 463 -26.00 1.29 9.85
CA LEU A 463 -27.01 1.55 8.83
C LEU A 463 -26.93 2.99 8.31
N ASN A 464 -26.66 3.96 9.18
CA ASN A 464 -26.56 5.37 8.80
C ASN A 464 -25.38 5.62 7.82
N GLU A 465 -24.25 4.94 8.01
CA GLU A 465 -23.07 5.10 7.15
C GLU A 465 -23.29 4.55 5.73
N VAL A 466 -24.11 3.51 5.60
CA VAL A 466 -24.30 2.79 4.31
C VAL A 466 -25.66 3.04 3.67
N SER A 467 -26.56 3.72 4.36
CA SER A 467 -27.96 3.92 3.92
C SER A 467 -28.06 4.56 2.55
N GLU A 468 -27.24 5.56 2.24
CA GLU A 468 -27.28 6.25 0.96
C GLU A 468 -26.75 5.36 -0.18
N ALA A 469 -25.69 4.61 0.05
CA ALA A 469 -25.18 3.63 -0.92
C ALA A 469 -26.22 2.52 -1.19
N ILE A 470 -26.88 2.01 -0.14
CA ILE A 470 -27.97 1.04 -0.28
C ILE A 470 -29.17 1.64 -1.03
N ARG A 471 -29.54 2.89 -0.72
CA ARG A 471 -30.63 3.60 -1.40
C ARG A 471 -30.35 3.69 -2.89
N GLN A 472 -29.14 4.08 -3.25
CA GLN A 472 -28.73 4.21 -4.64
C GLN A 472 -28.74 2.85 -5.36
N GLN A 473 -28.23 1.81 -4.72
CA GLN A 473 -28.26 0.44 -5.27
C GLN A 473 -29.69 -0.05 -5.51
N LEU A 474 -30.57 0.08 -4.53
CA LEU A 474 -31.97 -0.30 -4.64
C LEU A 474 -32.74 0.53 -5.68
N TYR A 475 -32.38 1.82 -5.78
CA TYR A 475 -32.95 2.69 -6.82
C TYR A 475 -32.62 2.17 -8.22
N TYR A 476 -31.34 1.88 -8.50
CA TYR A 476 -30.95 1.35 -9.81
C TYR A 476 -31.53 -0.04 -10.08
N GLN A 477 -31.68 -0.87 -9.07
CA GLN A 477 -32.37 -2.16 -9.21
C GLN A 477 -33.85 -1.99 -9.58
N GLN A 478 -34.55 -1.07 -8.93
CA GLN A 478 -35.98 -0.79 -9.27
C GLN A 478 -36.10 -0.11 -10.64
N LEU A 479 -35.18 0.80 -10.97
CA LEU A 479 -35.12 1.46 -12.28
C LEU A 479 -34.94 0.44 -13.41
N SER A 480 -33.96 -0.48 -13.25
CA SER A 480 -33.71 -1.51 -14.25
C SER A 480 -34.89 -2.42 -14.47
N GLN A 481 -35.57 -2.84 -13.39
CA GLN A 481 -36.79 -3.65 -13.48
C GLN A 481 -37.93 -2.90 -14.17
N LYS A 482 -38.20 -1.65 -13.77
CA LYS A 482 -39.24 -0.81 -14.35
C LYS A 482 -39.01 -0.57 -15.85
N LYS A 483 -37.77 -0.15 -16.22
CA LYS A 483 -37.43 0.11 -17.63
C LYS A 483 -37.51 -1.14 -18.48
N THR A 484 -37.07 -2.28 -17.95
CA THR A 484 -37.19 -3.57 -18.65
C THR A 484 -38.65 -3.97 -18.86
N GLN A 485 -39.52 -3.74 -17.88
CA GLN A 485 -40.94 -4.00 -18.01
C GLN A 485 -41.61 -3.04 -19.03
N GLU A 486 -41.30 -1.74 -19.00
CA GLU A 486 -41.78 -0.76 -19.99
C GLU A 486 -41.40 -1.18 -21.41
N VAL A 487 -40.18 -1.70 -21.61
CA VAL A 487 -39.73 -2.23 -22.89
C VAL A 487 -40.53 -3.47 -23.27
N ALA A 488 -40.74 -4.40 -22.35
CA ALA A 488 -41.53 -5.62 -22.61
C ALA A 488 -42.98 -5.31 -23.04
N GLU A 489 -43.59 -4.32 -22.41
CA GLU A 489 -44.94 -3.86 -22.78
C GLU A 489 -44.98 -3.23 -24.18
N LYS A 490 -43.95 -2.40 -24.53
CA LYS A 490 -43.85 -1.74 -25.83
C LYS A 490 -43.68 -2.69 -27.00
N ILE A 491 -43.01 -3.82 -26.78
CA ILE A 491 -42.69 -4.80 -27.84
C ILE A 491 -43.57 -6.03 -27.80
N ALA A 492 -44.63 -6.02 -26.97
CA ALA A 492 -45.51 -7.13 -26.83
C ALA A 492 -46.15 -7.54 -28.18
N GLY A 493 -46.01 -8.82 -28.55
CA GLY A 493 -46.50 -9.35 -29.82
C GLY A 493 -45.57 -9.21 -31.03
N LEU A 494 -44.41 -8.52 -30.89
CA LEU A 494 -43.39 -8.47 -31.93
C LEU A 494 -42.47 -9.70 -31.80
N THR A 495 -42.04 -10.25 -32.93
CA THR A 495 -41.31 -11.51 -32.98
C THR A 495 -39.96 -11.43 -33.72
N THR A 496 -39.69 -10.31 -34.39
CA THR A 496 -38.43 -10.12 -35.12
C THR A 496 -37.63 -8.96 -34.56
N MET A 497 -36.31 -9.03 -34.71
CA MET A 497 -35.40 -7.96 -34.22
C MET A 497 -35.64 -6.65 -34.97
N GLU A 498 -36.00 -6.71 -36.24
CA GLU A 498 -36.28 -5.56 -37.10
C GLU A 498 -37.53 -4.81 -36.66
N GLU A 499 -38.64 -5.50 -36.42
CA GLU A 499 -39.90 -4.90 -35.92
C GLU A 499 -39.68 -4.25 -34.54
N ILE A 500 -38.91 -4.90 -33.67
CA ILE A 500 -38.57 -4.38 -32.35
C ILE A 500 -37.69 -3.13 -32.47
N ALA A 501 -36.67 -3.15 -33.31
CA ALA A 501 -35.79 -2.01 -33.54
C ALA A 501 -36.57 -0.80 -34.09
N GLU A 502 -37.45 -1.01 -35.07
CA GLU A 502 -38.32 0.02 -35.62
C GLU A 502 -39.26 0.60 -34.54
N LYS A 503 -39.89 -0.28 -33.76
CA LYS A 503 -40.84 0.13 -32.70
C LYS A 503 -40.16 0.95 -31.60
N LEU A 504 -38.91 0.62 -31.28
CA LEU A 504 -38.14 1.30 -30.24
C LEU A 504 -37.29 2.47 -30.79
N ASN A 505 -37.31 2.66 -32.12
CA ASN A 505 -36.51 3.68 -32.83
C ASN A 505 -35.03 3.58 -32.53
N VAL A 506 -34.47 2.37 -32.64
CA VAL A 506 -33.04 2.06 -32.41
C VAL A 506 -32.53 1.13 -33.52
N SER A 507 -31.22 0.95 -33.59
CA SER A 507 -30.60 0.01 -34.53
C SER A 507 -30.28 -1.32 -33.84
N VAL A 508 -30.29 -2.40 -34.63
CA VAL A 508 -29.78 -3.70 -34.22
C VAL A 508 -28.25 -3.69 -34.33
N SER A 509 -27.57 -4.10 -33.27
CA SER A 509 -26.15 -4.32 -33.26
C SER A 509 -25.82 -5.80 -33.38
N THR A 510 -24.65 -6.13 -33.91
CA THR A 510 -24.19 -7.52 -34.03
C THR A 510 -22.89 -7.71 -33.27
N ARG A 511 -22.70 -8.90 -32.67
CA ARG A 511 -21.45 -9.32 -32.06
C ARG A 511 -21.24 -10.82 -32.29
N ASN A 512 -20.04 -11.17 -32.74
CA ASN A 512 -19.70 -12.54 -33.07
C ASN A 512 -18.67 -13.09 -32.06
N GLY A 513 -18.68 -14.42 -31.88
CA GLY A 513 -17.70 -15.13 -31.10
C GLY A 513 -17.81 -14.90 -29.60
N ILE A 514 -18.99 -14.65 -29.06
CA ILE A 514 -19.20 -14.51 -27.61
C ILE A 514 -19.05 -15.88 -26.94
N THR A 515 -18.10 -16.00 -26.00
CA THR A 515 -17.93 -17.16 -25.11
C THR A 515 -18.26 -16.77 -23.68
N PHE A 516 -18.63 -17.73 -22.82
CA PHE A 516 -18.98 -17.43 -21.43
C PHE A 516 -17.77 -16.89 -20.65
N SER A 517 -16.60 -17.50 -20.81
CA SER A 517 -15.39 -17.18 -20.03
C SER A 517 -14.35 -16.33 -20.76
N SER A 518 -14.67 -15.78 -21.93
CA SER A 518 -13.71 -14.98 -22.71
C SER A 518 -13.37 -13.65 -22.04
N THR A 519 -12.08 -13.37 -21.86
CA THR A 519 -11.59 -12.06 -21.43
C THR A 519 -11.90 -10.93 -22.40
N SER A 520 -12.16 -11.25 -23.68
CA SER A 520 -12.59 -10.28 -24.70
C SER A 520 -13.99 -9.73 -24.43
N ASN A 521 -14.75 -10.36 -23.55
CA ASN A 521 -16.11 -9.97 -23.16
C ASN A 521 -16.17 -9.03 -21.96
N GLN A 522 -15.03 -8.55 -21.44
CA GLN A 522 -14.98 -7.64 -20.25
C GLN A 522 -15.83 -6.36 -20.39
N SER A 523 -16.19 -5.97 -21.62
CA SER A 523 -17.07 -4.83 -21.89
C SER A 523 -18.56 -5.19 -22.00
N LEU A 524 -18.90 -6.46 -21.90
CA LEU A 524 -20.30 -6.92 -21.96
C LEU A 524 -20.91 -6.98 -20.56
N ASP A 525 -22.21 -6.70 -20.49
CA ASP A 525 -22.99 -6.86 -19.29
C ASP A 525 -23.12 -8.35 -18.93
N ASN A 526 -22.85 -8.72 -17.68
CA ASN A 526 -22.85 -10.10 -17.23
C ASN A 526 -24.23 -10.76 -17.36
N ALA A 527 -25.33 -10.01 -17.16
CA ALA A 527 -26.67 -10.53 -17.34
C ALA A 527 -26.96 -10.84 -18.82
N PHE A 528 -26.53 -9.95 -19.71
CA PHE A 528 -26.62 -10.17 -21.17
C PHE A 528 -25.78 -11.37 -21.60
N LEU A 529 -24.52 -11.45 -21.16
CA LEU A 529 -23.61 -12.55 -21.50
C LEU A 529 -24.18 -13.91 -21.06
N GLY A 530 -24.61 -14.02 -19.81
CA GLY A 530 -25.19 -15.25 -19.29
C GLY A 530 -26.46 -15.68 -20.04
N ALA A 531 -27.31 -14.71 -20.40
CA ALA A 531 -28.53 -14.98 -21.14
C ALA A 531 -28.27 -15.42 -22.59
N VAL A 532 -27.28 -14.80 -23.28
CA VAL A 532 -26.85 -15.21 -24.63
C VAL A 532 -26.37 -16.65 -24.66
N CYS A 533 -25.49 -17.01 -23.70
CA CYS A 533 -24.93 -18.37 -23.62
C CYS A 533 -25.99 -19.44 -23.29
N ALA A 534 -27.04 -19.07 -22.56
CA ALA A 534 -28.14 -19.98 -22.17
C ALA A 534 -29.28 -20.06 -23.21
N ALA A 535 -29.39 -19.11 -24.15
CA ALA A 535 -30.51 -19.02 -25.07
C ALA A 535 -30.43 -20.07 -26.20
N GLU A 536 -31.59 -20.40 -26.78
CA GLU A 536 -31.70 -21.20 -28.02
C GLU A 536 -31.38 -20.34 -29.24
N VAL A 537 -30.75 -20.96 -30.25
CA VAL A 537 -30.43 -20.30 -31.53
C VAL A 537 -31.74 -19.99 -32.30
N GLY A 538 -31.83 -18.80 -32.84
CA GLY A 538 -32.90 -18.35 -33.71
C GLY A 538 -34.12 -17.74 -32.98
N GLN A 539 -34.17 -17.79 -31.64
CA GLN A 539 -35.27 -17.19 -30.87
C GLN A 539 -34.92 -15.78 -30.39
N VAL A 540 -35.85 -14.86 -30.50
CA VAL A 540 -35.72 -13.51 -29.90
C VAL A 540 -35.97 -13.61 -28.40
N SER A 541 -35.08 -13.07 -27.60
CA SER A 541 -35.20 -13.09 -26.14
C SER A 541 -36.33 -12.17 -25.63
N LYS A 542 -36.78 -12.44 -24.41
CA LYS A 542 -37.49 -11.41 -23.65
C LYS A 542 -36.53 -10.31 -23.26
N PRO A 543 -36.99 -9.08 -23.00
CA PRO A 543 -36.14 -8.04 -22.46
C PRO A 543 -35.49 -8.47 -21.14
N ILE A 544 -34.20 -8.18 -21.00
CA ILE A 544 -33.36 -8.53 -19.84
C ILE A 544 -32.84 -7.26 -19.21
N ALA A 545 -32.94 -7.16 -17.89
CA ALA A 545 -32.35 -6.09 -17.12
C ALA A 545 -30.84 -6.34 -16.98
N GLY A 546 -30.02 -5.49 -17.56
CA GLY A 546 -28.60 -5.43 -17.33
C GLY A 546 -28.21 -4.36 -16.32
N THR A 547 -26.92 -4.15 -16.15
CA THR A 547 -26.36 -3.13 -15.25
C THR A 547 -26.56 -1.71 -15.79
N ILE A 548 -26.41 -1.52 -17.10
CA ILE A 548 -26.41 -0.19 -17.74
C ILE A 548 -27.62 0.05 -18.66
N GLY A 549 -28.37 -0.99 -18.99
CA GLY A 549 -29.52 -0.91 -19.91
C GLY A 549 -30.31 -2.21 -20.00
N THR A 550 -31.42 -2.13 -20.69
CA THR A 550 -32.26 -3.29 -21.05
C THR A 550 -31.76 -3.88 -22.37
N TYR A 551 -31.57 -5.17 -22.41
CA TYR A 551 -31.11 -5.92 -23.58
C TYR A 551 -32.22 -6.79 -24.15
N ILE A 552 -32.32 -6.83 -25.50
CA ILE A 552 -33.09 -7.79 -26.27
C ILE A 552 -32.14 -8.37 -27.29
N PHE A 553 -32.14 -9.66 -27.47
CA PHE A 553 -31.17 -10.29 -28.39
C PHE A 553 -31.75 -11.53 -29.07
N LYS A 554 -31.10 -11.97 -30.12
CA LYS A 554 -31.31 -13.22 -30.82
C LYS A 554 -29.94 -13.85 -31.11
N VAL A 555 -29.73 -15.07 -30.66
CA VAL A 555 -28.54 -15.85 -31.06
C VAL A 555 -28.73 -16.30 -32.50
N THR A 556 -27.88 -15.81 -33.39
CA THR A 556 -27.96 -16.10 -34.83
C THR A 556 -27.15 -17.33 -35.24
N GLY A 557 -26.10 -17.65 -34.46
CA GLY A 557 -25.23 -18.80 -34.68
C GLY A 557 -24.64 -19.28 -33.36
N ARG A 558 -24.38 -20.58 -33.29
CA ARG A 558 -23.63 -21.20 -32.19
C ARG A 558 -22.72 -22.25 -32.76
N ASP A 559 -21.42 -22.09 -32.55
CA ASP A 559 -20.39 -23.04 -32.95
C ASP A 559 -19.67 -23.60 -31.74
N THR A 560 -19.24 -24.88 -31.84
CA THR A 560 -18.44 -25.51 -30.82
C THR A 560 -17.06 -25.80 -31.37
N GLY A 561 -16.08 -25.07 -30.92
CA GLY A 561 -14.67 -25.26 -31.26
C GLY A 561 -14.03 -26.39 -30.44
N SER A 562 -12.75 -26.61 -30.71
CA SER A 562 -11.91 -27.59 -29.99
C SER A 562 -10.53 -27.00 -29.65
N PHE A 563 -10.42 -25.69 -29.61
CA PHE A 563 -9.16 -25.00 -29.37
C PHE A 563 -8.74 -25.00 -27.89
N TYR A 564 -9.70 -25.15 -26.98
CA TYR A 564 -9.43 -25.24 -25.54
C TYR A 564 -9.57 -26.70 -25.10
N THR A 565 -8.50 -27.25 -24.58
CA THR A 565 -8.37 -28.69 -24.30
C THR A 565 -8.59 -29.02 -22.83
N GLU A 566 -8.65 -30.31 -22.51
CA GLU A 566 -8.69 -30.80 -21.14
C GLU A 566 -7.43 -30.40 -20.35
N ASP A 567 -6.26 -30.38 -21.00
CA ASP A 567 -5.00 -29.97 -20.37
C ASP A 567 -4.99 -28.46 -20.09
N ASP A 568 -5.59 -27.63 -20.97
CA ASP A 568 -5.76 -26.20 -20.71
C ASP A 568 -6.68 -25.96 -19.52
N ALA A 569 -7.79 -26.69 -19.43
CA ALA A 569 -8.73 -26.59 -18.31
C ALA A 569 -8.09 -26.99 -16.97
N LYS A 570 -7.32 -28.09 -16.95
CA LYS A 570 -6.57 -28.52 -15.76
C LYS A 570 -5.48 -27.53 -15.37
N THR A 571 -4.79 -26.97 -16.36
CA THR A 571 -3.76 -25.95 -16.14
C THR A 571 -4.37 -24.68 -15.55
N ALA A 572 -5.50 -24.21 -16.10
CA ALA A 572 -6.22 -23.05 -15.58
C ALA A 572 -6.69 -23.27 -14.13
N ALA A 573 -7.24 -24.46 -13.82
CA ALA A 573 -7.65 -24.81 -12.46
C ALA A 573 -6.45 -24.83 -11.49
N THR A 574 -5.31 -25.36 -11.91
CA THR A 574 -4.08 -25.37 -11.10
C THR A 574 -3.57 -23.93 -10.87
N GLN A 575 -3.56 -23.10 -11.90
CA GLN A 575 -3.18 -21.69 -11.77
C GLN A 575 -4.11 -20.92 -10.84
N TYR A 576 -5.42 -21.15 -10.95
CA TYR A 576 -6.39 -20.55 -10.05
C TYR A 576 -6.17 -20.99 -8.59
N ALA A 577 -5.90 -22.29 -8.36
CA ALA A 577 -5.58 -22.82 -7.05
C ALA A 577 -4.29 -22.18 -6.48
N MET A 578 -3.26 -22.03 -7.29
CA MET A 578 -2.03 -21.31 -6.88
C MET A 578 -2.30 -19.84 -6.56
N TYR A 579 -3.12 -19.17 -7.36
CA TYR A 579 -3.50 -17.79 -7.09
C TYR A 579 -4.26 -17.64 -5.76
N THR A 580 -5.18 -18.56 -5.46
CA THR A 580 -5.93 -18.54 -4.19
C THR A 580 -5.03 -18.73 -2.97
N THR A 581 -3.87 -19.41 -3.12
CA THR A 581 -2.92 -19.55 -2.00
C THR A 581 -2.33 -18.22 -1.54
N GLN A 582 -2.26 -17.19 -2.42
CA GLN A 582 -1.81 -15.85 -2.06
C GLN A 582 -2.75 -15.16 -1.06
N GLY A 583 -4.02 -15.54 -1.04
CA GLY A 583 -5.02 -15.04 -0.09
C GLY A 583 -4.99 -15.71 1.28
N ILE A 584 -4.22 -16.79 1.47
CA ILE A 584 -4.25 -17.59 2.72
C ILE A 584 -3.80 -16.76 3.92
N LEU A 585 -2.63 -16.12 3.84
CA LEU A 585 -2.11 -15.33 4.96
C LEU A 585 -2.98 -14.10 5.27
N PRO A 586 -3.41 -13.29 4.31
CA PRO A 586 -4.39 -12.22 4.56
C PRO A 586 -5.68 -12.72 5.22
N THR A 587 -6.23 -13.86 4.77
CA THR A 587 -7.41 -14.46 5.39
C THR A 587 -7.14 -14.90 6.83
N MET A 588 -5.99 -15.54 7.10
CA MET A 588 -5.60 -15.89 8.46
C MET A 588 -5.47 -14.66 9.36
N MET A 589 -4.91 -13.56 8.84
CA MET A 589 -4.76 -12.30 9.58
C MET A 589 -6.14 -11.70 9.92
N GLN A 590 -7.06 -11.72 8.97
CA GLN A 590 -8.43 -11.23 9.16
C GLN A 590 -9.18 -12.08 10.20
N GLU A 591 -9.16 -13.40 10.09
CA GLU A 591 -9.81 -14.33 11.02
C GLU A 591 -9.21 -14.25 12.44
N ALA A 592 -7.90 -14.07 12.54
CA ALA A 592 -7.21 -13.91 13.80
C ALA A 592 -7.33 -12.48 14.38
N ARG A 593 -7.96 -11.57 13.66
CA ARG A 593 -8.08 -10.14 14.02
C ARG A 593 -6.73 -9.55 14.41
N VAL A 594 -5.78 -9.59 13.46
CA VAL A 594 -4.48 -8.96 13.65
C VAL A 594 -4.67 -7.46 13.77
N GLU A 595 -4.24 -6.89 14.89
CA GLU A 595 -4.27 -5.46 15.15
C GLU A 595 -2.86 -4.89 14.93
N ASP A 596 -2.73 -3.82 14.15
CA ASP A 596 -1.46 -3.13 13.86
C ASP A 596 -1.55 -1.68 14.30
N HIS A 597 -0.75 -1.32 15.31
CA HIS A 597 -0.70 0.01 15.89
C HIS A 597 0.68 0.65 15.77
N ARG A 598 1.55 0.09 14.91
CA ARG A 598 2.93 0.56 14.71
C ARG A 598 3.00 2.04 14.32
N ALA A 599 2.05 2.54 13.55
CA ALA A 599 1.95 3.96 13.19
C ALA A 599 1.87 4.92 14.38
N ARG A 600 1.58 4.42 15.58
CA ARG A 600 1.59 5.23 16.83
C ARG A 600 3.01 5.47 17.35
N PHE A 601 3.98 4.68 16.92
CA PHE A 601 5.32 4.67 17.51
C PHE A 601 6.43 5.04 16.50
N PHE A 602 6.18 4.83 15.21
CA PHE A 602 7.18 4.96 14.15
C PHE A 602 6.79 5.94 13.04
#